data_e0a92080abf92cc4cd6d1d31665c0f43
#
_entry.id   e0a92080abf92cc4cd6d1d31665c0f43
#
_cell.length_a   1.000
_cell.length_b   1.000
_cell.length_c   1.000
_cell.angle_alpha   90.00
_cell.angle_beta   90.00
_cell.angle_gamma   90.00
#
_symmetry.space_group_name_H-M   'P 1'
#
loop_
_entity.id
_entity.type
_entity.pdbx_description
1 polymer ?
#
loop_
_entity_poly.entity_id
_entity_poly.type
_entity_poly.pdbx_seq_one_letter_code
_entity_poly.pdbx_strand_id
1 'polypeptide(L)'
;VLCLCSMVLGVVMHAGYGIEVGIAASIATALIVGAFNGVLIAYLGFPPFVVTLGMLSIARSLAMVASGNTVVFEFGPDHDKLLALGGGAWLFGIANPVLYMIVLALITGFILRWTRFGRYLFAIGGNEHAATLTGVPVRMIKVAVYMISALSAGIAGIIQTGWLGAIT
;
A
#
# COMPACT_ATOMS: atom_id res chain seq x y z
N VAL A 1 5.68 4.46 -2.38
CA VAL A 1 4.79 4.14 -1.24
C VAL A 1 5.35 2.97 -0.46
N LEU A 2 5.70 1.85 -1.12
CA LEU A 2 6.21 0.65 -0.47
C LEU A 2 7.36 0.96 0.51
N CYS A 3 8.47 1.58 0.05
CA CYS A 3 9.61 1.93 0.90
C CYS A 3 9.22 2.84 2.09
N LEU A 4 8.33 3.82 1.86
CA LEU A 4 7.89 4.71 2.94
C LEU A 4 7.11 3.94 4.02
N CYS A 5 6.20 3.05 3.60
CA CYS A 5 5.42 2.22 4.52
C CYS A 5 6.31 1.25 5.32
N SER A 6 7.28 0.61 4.65
CA SER A 6 8.29 -0.22 5.31
C SER A 6 9.10 0.57 6.33
N MET A 7 9.52 1.77 5.96
CA MET A 7 10.32 2.62 6.84
C MET A 7 9.53 3.09 8.05
N VAL A 8 8.26 3.51 7.86
CA VAL A 8 7.38 3.89 8.99
C VAL A 8 7.18 2.72 9.94
N LEU A 9 6.98 1.50 9.41
CA LEU A 9 6.92 0.28 10.23
C LEU A 9 8.21 0.13 11.07
N GLY A 10 9.38 0.19 10.42
CA GLY A 10 10.66 0.00 11.08
C GLY A 10 10.96 1.06 12.13
N VAL A 11 10.73 2.34 11.84
CA VAL A 11 10.94 3.45 12.79
C VAL A 11 10.04 3.33 14.01
N VAL A 12 8.77 2.97 13.82
CA VAL A 12 7.82 2.80 14.94
C VAL A 12 8.22 1.61 15.81
N MET A 13 8.62 0.49 15.21
CA MET A 13 9.09 -0.68 15.95
C MET A 13 10.43 -0.41 16.66
N HIS A 14 11.36 0.31 16.02
CA HIS A 14 12.63 0.72 16.63
C HIS A 14 12.42 1.67 17.83
N ALA A 15 11.38 2.47 17.82
CA ALA A 15 10.98 3.32 18.96
C ALA A 15 10.39 2.52 20.14
N GLY A 16 10.33 1.19 20.07
CA GLY A 16 9.87 0.31 21.14
C GLY A 16 8.36 0.05 21.14
N TYR A 17 7.63 0.49 20.11
CA TYR A 17 6.21 0.15 19.97
C TYR A 17 6.05 -1.26 19.38
N GLY A 18 4.97 -1.95 19.77
CA GLY A 18 4.66 -3.29 19.27
C GLY A 18 4.40 -3.33 17.77
N ILE A 19 4.54 -4.52 17.17
CA ILE A 19 4.33 -4.77 15.74
C ILE A 19 2.94 -4.31 15.25
N GLU A 20 1.91 -4.41 16.10
CA GLU A 20 0.55 -4.00 15.75
C GLU A 20 0.45 -2.49 15.47
N VAL A 21 1.13 -1.68 16.29
CA VAL A 21 1.19 -0.22 16.13
C VAL A 21 1.99 0.13 14.87
N GLY A 22 3.09 -0.58 14.62
CA GLY A 22 3.89 -0.42 13.40
C GLY A 22 3.08 -0.71 12.13
N ILE A 23 2.34 -1.81 12.11
CA ILE A 23 1.47 -2.18 11.00
C ILE A 23 0.36 -1.14 10.80
N ALA A 24 -0.29 -0.70 11.88
CA ALA A 24 -1.35 0.32 11.81
C ALA A 24 -0.81 1.65 11.26
N ALA A 25 0.36 2.10 11.71
CA ALA A 25 1.02 3.31 11.21
C ALA A 25 1.39 3.20 9.73
N SER A 26 1.91 2.04 9.30
CA SER A 26 2.24 1.76 7.90
C SER A 26 1.00 1.80 7.01
N ILE A 27 -0.11 1.16 7.43
CA ILE A 27 -1.38 1.18 6.71
C ILE A 27 -1.97 2.60 6.65
N ALA A 28 -1.94 3.35 7.75
CA ALA A 28 -2.40 4.74 7.78
C ALA A 28 -1.59 5.60 6.80
N THR A 29 -0.28 5.46 6.76
CA THR A 29 0.60 6.14 5.81
C THR A 29 0.24 5.79 4.37
N ALA A 30 0.01 4.51 4.06
CA ALA A 30 -0.41 4.07 2.74
C ALA A 30 -1.74 4.74 2.32
N LEU A 31 -2.74 4.77 3.20
CA LEU A 31 -4.03 5.38 2.92
C LEU A 31 -3.93 6.88 2.71
N ILE A 32 -3.13 7.59 3.52
CA ILE A 32 -2.90 9.04 3.38
C ILE A 32 -2.26 9.34 2.03
N VAL A 33 -1.20 8.62 1.66
CA VAL A 33 -0.52 8.80 0.37
C VAL A 33 -1.44 8.46 -0.80
N GLY A 34 -2.21 7.38 -0.67
CA GLY A 34 -3.20 6.97 -1.68
C GLY A 34 -4.30 8.01 -1.87
N ALA A 35 -4.86 8.53 -0.77
CA ALA A 35 -5.86 9.58 -0.79
C ALA A 35 -5.31 10.87 -1.41
N PHE A 36 -4.10 11.27 -1.03
CA PHE A 36 -3.43 12.46 -1.58
C PHE A 36 -3.26 12.35 -3.10
N ASN A 37 -2.71 11.26 -3.60
CA ASN A 37 -2.59 11.01 -5.04
C ASN A 37 -3.95 10.99 -5.72
N GLY A 38 -4.92 10.30 -5.13
CA GLY A 38 -6.28 10.21 -5.65
C GLY A 38 -6.97 11.56 -5.76
N VAL A 39 -6.82 12.42 -4.77
CA VAL A 39 -7.39 13.78 -4.77
C VAL A 39 -6.72 14.65 -5.84
N LEU A 40 -5.40 14.64 -5.95
CA LEU A 40 -4.68 15.41 -6.98
C LEU A 40 -5.15 15.02 -8.39
N ILE A 41 -5.38 13.74 -8.63
CA ILE A 41 -5.76 13.24 -9.95
C ILE A 41 -7.26 13.44 -10.21
N ALA A 42 -8.12 13.13 -9.23
CA ALA A 42 -9.57 13.11 -9.43
C ALA A 42 -10.23 14.49 -9.33
N TYR A 43 -9.70 15.38 -8.50
CA TYR A 43 -10.30 16.71 -8.25
C TYR A 43 -9.52 17.84 -8.90
N LEU A 44 -8.19 17.78 -8.91
CA LEU A 44 -7.33 18.81 -9.50
C LEU A 44 -6.98 18.52 -10.97
N GLY A 45 -7.30 17.33 -11.47
CA GLY A 45 -7.12 16.97 -12.88
C GLY A 45 -5.67 16.80 -13.33
N PHE A 46 -4.74 16.62 -12.38
CA PHE A 46 -3.35 16.38 -12.75
C PHE A 46 -3.18 15.05 -13.49
N PRO A 47 -2.27 14.95 -14.47
CA PRO A 47 -1.97 13.71 -15.15
C PRO A 47 -1.50 12.64 -14.16
N PRO A 48 -2.11 11.44 -14.14
CA PRO A 48 -1.77 10.38 -13.19
C PRO A 48 -0.29 10.03 -13.15
N PHE A 49 0.36 9.98 -14.31
CA PHE A 49 1.77 9.68 -14.46
C PHE A 49 2.67 10.67 -13.71
N VAL A 50 2.38 11.97 -13.84
CA VAL A 50 3.18 13.04 -13.18
C VAL A 50 3.03 12.95 -11.65
N VAL A 51 1.79 12.78 -11.17
CA VAL A 51 1.52 12.68 -9.72
C VAL A 51 2.19 11.45 -9.12
N THR A 52 2.08 10.30 -9.77
CA THR A 52 2.64 9.05 -9.23
C THR A 52 4.16 9.02 -9.25
N LEU A 53 4.81 9.57 -10.29
CA LEU A 53 6.27 9.73 -10.33
C LEU A 53 6.78 10.74 -9.30
N GLY A 54 6.10 11.88 -9.17
CA GLY A 54 6.41 12.86 -8.12
C GLY A 54 6.30 12.24 -6.72
N MET A 55 5.22 11.50 -6.46
CA MET A 55 5.03 10.79 -5.20
C MET A 55 6.08 9.69 -4.96
N LEU A 56 6.55 9.01 -6.01
CA LEU A 56 7.64 8.03 -5.87
C LEU A 56 8.90 8.69 -5.32
N SER A 57 9.28 9.84 -5.87
CA SER A 57 10.45 10.61 -5.42
C SER A 57 10.27 11.15 -4.00
N ILE A 58 9.11 11.73 -3.70
CA ILE A 58 8.78 12.25 -2.37
C ILE A 58 8.80 11.13 -1.33
N ALA A 59 8.12 10.02 -1.60
CA ALA A 59 8.05 8.90 -0.67
C ALA A 59 9.43 8.28 -0.40
N ARG A 60 10.29 8.20 -1.42
CA ARG A 60 11.66 7.71 -1.27
C ARG A 60 12.51 8.66 -0.43
N SER A 61 12.44 9.96 -0.70
CA SER A 61 13.16 10.97 0.09
C SER A 61 12.70 11.01 1.54
N LEU A 62 11.39 10.92 1.80
CA LEU A 62 10.85 10.86 3.16
C LEU A 62 11.31 9.59 3.90
N ALA A 63 11.36 8.44 3.21
CA ALA A 63 11.89 7.21 3.79
C ALA A 63 13.36 7.36 4.19
N MET A 64 14.20 7.96 3.33
CA MET A 64 15.61 8.22 3.63
C MET A 64 15.80 9.18 4.80
N VAL A 65 15.01 10.25 4.87
CA VAL A 65 15.06 11.19 6.00
C VAL A 65 14.62 10.52 7.29
N ALA A 66 13.54 9.71 7.24
CA ALA A 66 13.03 9.02 8.43
C ALA A 66 14.00 7.97 8.99
N SER A 67 14.82 7.33 8.13
CA SER A 67 15.85 6.38 8.54
C SER A 67 17.18 7.04 8.99
N GLY A 68 17.29 8.36 8.88
CA GLY A 68 18.59 9.04 9.07
C GLY A 68 19.66 8.57 8.09
N ASN A 69 19.24 8.07 6.91
CA ASN A 69 20.10 7.48 5.86
C ASN A 69 20.88 6.25 6.35
N THR A 70 20.32 5.52 7.32
CA THR A 70 20.88 4.28 7.85
C THR A 70 19.94 3.12 7.55
N VAL A 71 20.52 1.92 7.46
CA VAL A 71 19.73 0.69 7.33
C VAL A 71 19.22 0.29 8.71
N VAL A 72 17.92 0.07 8.85
CA VAL A 72 17.31 -0.37 10.10
C VAL A 72 17.27 -1.89 10.12
N PHE A 73 18.01 -2.52 11.06
CA PHE A 73 18.07 -3.97 11.21
C PHE A 73 17.38 -4.47 12.48
N GLU A 74 17.27 -3.61 13.52
CA GLU A 74 16.70 -4.00 14.80
C GLU A 74 15.29 -3.44 14.94
N PHE A 75 14.30 -4.34 14.97
CA PHE A 75 12.87 -4.01 15.03
C PHE A 75 12.30 -4.18 16.45
N GLY A 76 13.16 -4.12 17.48
CA GLY A 76 12.72 -4.23 18.87
C GLY A 76 12.26 -5.65 19.27
N PRO A 77 11.44 -5.78 20.33
CA PRO A 77 11.11 -7.07 20.95
C PRO A 77 10.25 -8.00 20.05
N ASP A 78 9.58 -7.47 19.04
CA ASP A 78 8.72 -8.23 18.12
C ASP A 78 9.39 -8.57 16.78
N HIS A 79 10.72 -8.46 16.71
CA HIS A 79 11.50 -8.78 15.51
C HIS A 79 11.19 -10.18 14.94
N ASP A 80 11.14 -11.19 15.82
CA ASP A 80 10.88 -12.58 15.42
C ASP A 80 9.48 -12.76 14.83
N LYS A 81 8.49 -12.02 15.35
CA LYS A 81 7.12 -12.06 14.80
C LYS A 81 7.04 -11.46 13.41
N LEU A 82 7.78 -10.39 13.15
CA LEU A 82 7.86 -9.76 11.84
C LEU A 82 8.55 -10.68 10.83
N LEU A 83 9.65 -11.34 11.21
CA LEU A 83 10.32 -12.32 10.38
C LEU A 83 9.42 -13.53 10.07
N ALA A 84 8.65 -14.00 11.04
CA ALA A 84 7.70 -15.09 10.85
C ALA A 84 6.57 -14.72 9.87
N LEU A 85 6.13 -13.47 9.88
CA LEU A 85 5.12 -12.96 8.92
C LEU A 85 5.65 -12.95 7.49
N GLY A 86 6.88 -12.48 7.26
CA GLY A 86 7.44 -12.33 5.92
C GLY A 86 8.20 -13.56 5.42
N GLY A 87 9.05 -14.17 6.27
CA GLY A 87 9.98 -15.23 5.88
C GLY A 87 9.52 -16.65 6.19
N GLY A 88 8.40 -16.84 6.89
CA GLY A 88 7.88 -18.17 7.24
C GLY A 88 7.27 -18.92 6.05
N ALA A 89 7.17 -20.24 6.17
CA ALA A 89 6.42 -21.09 5.27
C ALA A 89 5.27 -21.76 6.07
N TRP A 90 4.06 -21.28 5.91
CA TRP A 90 2.92 -21.72 6.75
C TRP A 90 2.16 -22.91 6.18
N LEU A 91 2.00 -23.00 4.87
CA LEU A 91 1.17 -24.01 4.23
C LEU A 91 1.98 -24.76 3.17
N PHE A 92 2.12 -26.07 3.31
CA PHE A 92 2.77 -26.97 2.31
C PHE A 92 4.18 -26.54 1.86
N GLY A 93 4.93 -25.81 2.69
CA GLY A 93 6.26 -25.29 2.32
C GLY A 93 6.25 -24.09 1.38
N ILE A 94 5.08 -23.49 1.15
CA ILE A 94 4.94 -22.27 0.32
C ILE A 94 5.32 -21.05 1.17
N ALA A 95 6.17 -20.19 0.62
CA ALA A 95 6.57 -18.95 1.26
C ALA A 95 5.36 -18.04 1.52
N ASN A 96 5.27 -17.46 2.71
CA ASN A 96 4.16 -16.59 3.12
C ASN A 96 3.84 -15.46 2.13
N PRO A 97 4.81 -14.78 1.49
CA PRO A 97 4.52 -13.74 0.48
C PRO A 97 3.65 -14.23 -0.67
N VAL A 98 3.81 -15.49 -1.09
CA VAL A 98 3.01 -16.08 -2.17
C VAL A 98 1.55 -16.28 -1.72
N LEU A 99 1.33 -16.72 -0.48
CA LEU A 99 -0.01 -16.86 0.08
C LEU A 99 -0.73 -15.51 0.17
N TYR A 100 -0.04 -14.47 0.66
CA TYR A 100 -0.60 -13.11 0.70
C TYR A 100 -0.93 -12.59 -0.69
N MET A 101 -0.07 -12.83 -1.69
CA MET A 101 -0.33 -12.46 -3.08
C MET A 101 -1.61 -13.13 -3.60
N ILE A 102 -1.77 -14.43 -3.37
CA ILE A 102 -2.97 -15.18 -3.80
C ILE A 102 -4.22 -14.63 -3.11
N VAL A 103 -4.18 -14.41 -1.80
CA VAL A 103 -5.32 -13.87 -1.03
C VAL A 103 -5.69 -12.48 -1.54
N LEU A 104 -4.72 -11.58 -1.74
CA LEU A 104 -4.98 -10.25 -2.29
C LEU A 104 -5.55 -10.31 -3.71
N ALA A 105 -5.05 -11.21 -4.55
CA ALA A 105 -5.56 -11.41 -5.91
C ALA A 105 -7.02 -11.89 -5.91
N LEU A 106 -7.36 -12.84 -5.03
CA LEU A 106 -8.72 -13.34 -4.87
C LEU A 106 -9.67 -12.25 -4.36
N ILE A 107 -9.27 -11.50 -3.33
CA ILE A 107 -10.07 -10.39 -2.78
C ILE A 107 -10.30 -9.32 -3.86
N THR A 108 -9.25 -8.90 -4.56
CA THR A 108 -9.34 -7.90 -5.62
C THR A 108 -10.20 -8.40 -6.78
N GLY A 109 -10.00 -9.65 -7.19
CA GLY A 109 -10.81 -10.28 -8.23
C GLY A 109 -12.29 -10.37 -7.85
N PHE A 110 -12.59 -10.72 -6.59
CA PHE A 110 -13.94 -10.73 -6.07
C PHE A 110 -14.57 -9.33 -6.08
N ILE A 111 -13.85 -8.32 -5.58
CA ILE A 111 -14.31 -6.93 -5.58
C ILE A 111 -14.62 -6.46 -7.00
N LEU A 112 -13.74 -6.73 -7.96
CA LEU A 112 -13.91 -6.30 -9.36
C LEU A 112 -15.10 -6.98 -10.02
N ARG A 113 -15.31 -8.28 -9.79
CA ARG A 113 -16.31 -9.07 -10.50
C ARG A 113 -17.71 -8.99 -9.89
N TRP A 114 -17.81 -8.92 -8.55
CA TRP A 114 -19.08 -9.12 -7.83
C TRP A 114 -19.62 -7.87 -7.16
N THR A 115 -18.83 -6.78 -7.03
CA THR A 115 -19.29 -5.57 -6.34
C THR A 115 -19.76 -4.46 -7.27
N ARG A 116 -20.50 -3.49 -6.72
CA ARG A 116 -20.86 -2.26 -7.44
C ARG A 116 -19.64 -1.43 -7.81
N PHE A 117 -18.61 -1.45 -6.96
CA PHE A 117 -17.35 -0.76 -7.20
C PHE A 117 -16.68 -1.24 -8.49
N GLY A 118 -16.59 -2.56 -8.70
CA GLY A 118 -16.03 -3.12 -9.93
C GLY A 118 -16.81 -2.70 -11.17
N ARG A 119 -18.14 -2.73 -11.12
CA ARG A 119 -18.98 -2.27 -12.24
C ARG A 119 -18.74 -0.81 -12.60
N TYR A 120 -18.61 0.06 -11.61
CA TYR A 120 -18.29 1.47 -11.83
C TYR A 120 -16.90 1.65 -12.42
N LEU A 121 -15.93 0.85 -11.98
CA LEU A 121 -14.57 0.90 -12.48
C LEU A 121 -14.51 0.53 -13.97
N PHE A 122 -15.20 -0.54 -14.38
CA PHE A 122 -15.31 -0.93 -15.79
C PHE A 122 -16.06 0.11 -16.63
N ALA A 123 -17.11 0.73 -16.09
CA ALA A 123 -17.83 1.80 -16.78
C ALA A 123 -16.92 3.02 -17.02
N ILE A 124 -16.14 3.43 -16.03
CA ILE A 124 -15.17 4.54 -16.13
C ILE A 124 -14.07 4.20 -17.13
N GLY A 125 -13.55 2.95 -17.10
CA GLY A 125 -12.51 2.49 -18.03
C GLY A 125 -12.98 2.46 -19.49
N GLY A 126 -14.28 2.21 -19.73
CA GLY A 126 -14.86 2.22 -21.08
C GLY A 126 -15.05 3.65 -21.61
N ASN A 127 -15.75 4.49 -20.87
CA ASN A 127 -15.94 5.90 -21.21
C ASN A 127 -16.28 6.71 -19.94
N GLU A 128 -15.33 7.49 -19.47
CA GLU A 128 -15.46 8.29 -18.25
C GLU A 128 -16.58 9.33 -18.36
N HIS A 129 -16.71 9.97 -19.52
CA HIS A 129 -17.74 10.98 -19.76
C HIS A 129 -19.15 10.37 -19.71
N ALA A 130 -19.34 9.24 -20.39
CA ALA A 130 -20.61 8.51 -20.36
C ALA A 130 -20.94 8.00 -18.96
N ALA A 131 -19.95 7.50 -18.20
CA ALA A 131 -20.12 7.08 -16.82
C ALA A 131 -20.58 8.23 -15.92
N THR A 132 -20.04 9.44 -16.12
CA THR A 132 -20.48 10.63 -15.39
C THR A 132 -21.94 10.98 -15.67
N LEU A 133 -22.37 10.92 -16.94
CA LEU A 133 -23.75 11.21 -17.35
C LEU A 133 -24.76 10.20 -16.77
N THR A 134 -24.34 8.96 -16.51
CA THR A 134 -25.17 7.93 -15.86
C THR A 134 -25.19 8.01 -14.34
N GLY A 135 -24.58 9.05 -13.74
CA GLY A 135 -24.59 9.29 -12.29
C GLY A 135 -23.54 8.51 -11.50
N VAL A 136 -22.55 7.90 -12.17
CA VAL A 136 -21.42 7.26 -11.47
C VAL A 136 -20.55 8.33 -10.80
N PRO A 137 -20.23 8.20 -9.48
CA PRO A 137 -19.40 9.15 -8.77
C PRO A 137 -17.90 8.97 -9.11
N VAL A 138 -17.53 9.32 -10.35
CA VAL A 138 -16.21 9.06 -10.95
C VAL A 138 -15.06 9.52 -10.08
N ARG A 139 -15.16 10.73 -9.49
CA ARG A 139 -14.10 11.31 -8.66
C ARG A 139 -13.83 10.46 -7.42
N MET A 140 -14.90 10.05 -6.72
CA MET A 140 -14.77 9.21 -5.51
C MET A 140 -14.20 7.83 -5.84
N ILE A 141 -14.63 7.24 -6.96
CA ILE A 141 -14.12 5.94 -7.41
C ILE A 141 -12.62 6.03 -7.74
N LYS A 142 -12.19 7.08 -8.42
CA LYS A 142 -10.75 7.31 -8.69
C LYS A 142 -9.95 7.40 -7.39
N VAL A 143 -10.38 8.20 -6.42
CA VAL A 143 -9.70 8.29 -5.11
C VAL A 143 -9.62 6.92 -4.45
N ALA A 144 -10.72 6.17 -4.41
CA ALA A 144 -10.74 4.83 -3.81
C ALA A 144 -9.77 3.87 -4.49
N VAL A 145 -9.64 3.92 -5.82
CA VAL A 145 -8.67 3.10 -6.57
C VAL A 145 -7.24 3.40 -6.14
N TYR A 146 -6.87 4.68 -6.01
CA TYR A 146 -5.52 5.06 -5.57
C TYR A 146 -5.27 4.68 -4.10
N MET A 147 -6.29 4.75 -3.24
CA MET A 147 -6.19 4.28 -1.85
C MET A 147 -5.98 2.76 -1.79
N ILE A 148 -6.74 1.96 -2.54
CA ILE A 148 -6.58 0.50 -2.61
C ILE A 148 -5.21 0.13 -3.16
N SER A 149 -4.75 0.80 -4.22
CA SER A 149 -3.42 0.59 -4.78
C SER A 149 -2.30 0.89 -3.78
N ALA A 150 -2.40 2.02 -3.07
CA ALA A 150 -1.43 2.38 -2.04
C ALA A 150 -1.47 1.43 -0.83
N LEU A 151 -2.67 0.96 -0.44
CA LEU A 151 -2.85 -0.04 0.61
C LEU A 151 -2.15 -1.35 0.24
N SER A 152 -2.34 -1.83 -1.00
CA SER A 152 -1.68 -3.04 -1.50
C SER A 152 -0.16 -2.90 -1.48
N ALA A 153 0.36 -1.72 -1.86
CA ALA A 153 1.78 -1.40 -1.78
C ALA A 153 2.30 -1.34 -0.33
N GLY A 154 1.48 -0.84 0.62
CA GLY A 154 1.80 -0.83 2.04
C GLY A 154 1.90 -2.25 2.62
N ILE A 155 0.93 -3.11 2.30
CA ILE A 155 0.95 -4.52 2.70
C ILE A 155 2.19 -5.23 2.13
N ALA A 156 2.50 -5.00 0.85
CA ALA A 156 3.70 -5.55 0.22
C ALA A 156 4.99 -5.08 0.92
N GLY A 157 5.03 -3.81 1.36
CA GLY A 157 6.15 -3.27 2.13
C GLY A 157 6.34 -3.96 3.47
N ILE A 158 5.27 -4.20 4.22
CA ILE A 158 5.30 -4.93 5.50
C ILE A 158 5.85 -6.35 5.29
N ILE A 159 5.34 -7.05 4.29
CA ILE A 159 5.77 -8.42 3.97
C ILE A 159 7.24 -8.45 3.55
N GLN A 160 7.65 -7.51 2.70
CA GLN A 160 9.04 -7.39 2.24
C GLN A 160 10.01 -7.14 3.41
N THR A 161 9.64 -6.26 4.34
CA THR A 161 10.43 -6.00 5.55
C THR A 161 10.61 -7.28 6.38
N GLY A 162 9.54 -8.02 6.59
CA GLY A 162 9.60 -9.30 7.31
C GLY A 162 10.41 -10.37 6.57
N TRP A 163 10.44 -10.35 5.23
CA TRP A 163 11.21 -11.31 4.44
C TRP A 163 12.69 -11.00 4.39
N LEU A 164 13.05 -9.71 4.26
CA LEU A 164 14.45 -9.28 4.18
C LEU A 164 15.11 -9.14 5.57
N GLY A 165 14.33 -8.97 6.64
CA GLY A 165 14.85 -8.68 7.97
C GLY A 165 15.60 -7.35 8.09
N ALA A 166 15.48 -6.49 7.07
CA ALA A 166 16.14 -5.19 7.01
C ALA A 166 15.35 -4.23 6.13
N ILE A 167 15.49 -2.93 6.38
CA ILE A 167 14.90 -1.86 5.55
C ILE A 167 16.03 -0.99 5.01
N THR A 168 16.08 -0.86 3.68
CA THR A 168 17.05 -0.05 2.93
C THR A 168 16.38 1.09 2.18
#